data_bfaec4c351fa8cada8fad9b0201d71fa
#
_entry.id   bfaec4c351fa8cada8fad9b0201d71fa
#
_cell.length_a   1.000
_cell.length_b   1.000
_cell.length_c   1.000
_cell.angle_alpha   90.00
_cell.angle_beta   90.00
_cell.angle_gamma   90.00
#
_symmetry.space_group_name_H-M   'P 1'
#
loop_
_entity.id
_entity.type
_entity.pdbx_description
1 polymer ?
#
loop_
_entity_poly.entity_id
_entity_poly.type
_entity_poly.pdbx_seq_one_letter_code
_entity_poly.pdbx_strand_id
1 'polypeptide(L)'
;MIWDLFIIVVKVVGVFAFLMLSVLFIIWLERRVVAFMQTRIGPNRVGPFGLLQSLADGIKLFFKEDVRPTRADRVLYPLAPVLMMVPAFLSVSVLPFGDHFGSERAQLTDLNVGILFVLAMSSLQVYGIVLAGWSSGSNYPLLGAVRSSAQMISYEIAQGLSIVGVLMYAGTLSAAGIVAAQHGDPIIGFIPRWYVVPQLPMFAVFLLAGIAETNRAPFDLPEAESELVGGYHTEYSGVKFALFFLAEYLNIITVSAVATTLFLGGPDGPVVHGFLPWLWPILWFVAKIYLFIFVFVWLRATLPRLRFDRLMAIGWKYLIPVALVWVLVTGVVLTVNVGAISRRALYVGIGVVALLLLLSTLVPQSKPESKPTAPGGSPS
;
A
#
# COMPACT_ATOMS: atom_id res chain seq x y z
N MET A 1 -14.00 -32.07 11.42
CA MET A 1 -12.52 -32.05 11.36
C MET A 1 -11.98 -32.28 9.94
N ILE A 2 -12.19 -33.45 9.26
CA ILE A 2 -11.68 -33.67 7.88
C ILE A 2 -12.33 -32.71 6.89
N TRP A 3 -13.63 -32.49 6.98
CA TRP A 3 -14.37 -31.57 6.11
C TRP A 3 -13.94 -30.11 6.32
N ASP A 4 -13.74 -29.69 7.54
CA ASP A 4 -13.28 -28.33 7.87
C ASP A 4 -11.87 -28.10 7.33
N LEU A 5 -10.98 -29.09 7.49
CA LEU A 5 -9.63 -29.04 6.90
C LEU A 5 -9.68 -28.94 5.38
N PHE A 6 -10.57 -29.69 4.72
CA PHE A 6 -10.75 -29.62 3.27
C PHE A 6 -11.21 -28.23 2.82
N ILE A 7 -12.18 -27.62 3.52
CA ILE A 7 -12.65 -26.24 3.22
C ILE A 7 -11.52 -25.22 3.38
N ILE A 8 -10.73 -25.32 4.45
CA ILE A 8 -9.59 -24.44 4.68
C ILE A 8 -8.58 -24.55 3.53
N VAL A 9 -8.23 -25.76 3.13
CA VAL A 9 -7.29 -26.00 2.03
C VAL A 9 -7.84 -25.40 0.72
N VAL A 10 -9.10 -25.61 0.42
CA VAL A 10 -9.75 -25.05 -0.79
C VAL A 10 -9.73 -23.52 -0.76
N LYS A 11 -10.02 -22.87 0.39
CA LYS A 11 -9.95 -21.44 0.56
C LYS A 11 -8.52 -20.91 0.35
N VAL A 12 -7.51 -21.54 0.96
CA VAL A 12 -6.10 -21.15 0.83
C VAL A 12 -5.64 -21.27 -0.62
N VAL A 13 -5.91 -22.41 -1.28
CA VAL A 13 -5.55 -22.64 -2.69
C VAL A 13 -6.27 -21.65 -3.61
N GLY A 14 -7.56 -21.38 -3.34
CA GLY A 14 -8.35 -20.43 -4.10
C GLY A 14 -7.82 -19.00 -4.02
N VAL A 15 -7.49 -18.52 -2.81
CA VAL A 15 -6.90 -17.17 -2.62
C VAL A 15 -5.50 -17.10 -3.23
N PHE A 16 -4.68 -18.12 -3.05
CA PHE A 16 -3.35 -18.18 -3.67
C PHE A 16 -3.43 -18.11 -5.21
N ALA A 17 -4.31 -18.94 -5.81
CA ALA A 17 -4.53 -18.93 -7.25
C ALA A 17 -5.05 -17.58 -7.74
N PHE A 18 -6.00 -16.97 -7.02
CA PHE A 18 -6.50 -15.63 -7.32
C PHE A 18 -5.38 -14.59 -7.31
N LEU A 19 -4.52 -14.59 -6.30
CA LEU A 19 -3.41 -13.65 -6.19
C LEU A 19 -2.40 -13.82 -7.33
N MET A 20 -2.01 -15.06 -7.64
CA MET A 20 -1.08 -15.35 -8.74
C MET A 20 -1.64 -14.92 -10.09
N LEU A 21 -2.91 -15.24 -10.37
CA LEU A 21 -3.59 -14.81 -11.59
C LEU A 21 -3.73 -13.28 -11.66
N SER A 22 -4.04 -12.65 -10.53
CA SER A 22 -4.15 -11.18 -10.44
C SER A 22 -2.81 -10.51 -10.74
N VAL A 23 -1.69 -11.00 -10.20
CA VAL A 23 -0.36 -10.45 -10.51
C VAL A 23 -0.05 -10.55 -12.00
N LEU A 24 -0.29 -11.71 -12.63
CA LEU A 24 -0.10 -11.89 -14.07
C LEU A 24 -0.95 -10.90 -14.88
N PHE A 25 -2.21 -10.72 -14.47
CA PHE A 25 -3.13 -9.81 -15.13
C PHE A 25 -2.75 -8.34 -14.93
N ILE A 26 -2.31 -7.94 -13.73
CA ILE A 26 -1.89 -6.56 -13.44
C ILE A 26 -0.67 -6.19 -14.27
N ILE A 27 0.32 -7.07 -14.40
CA ILE A 27 1.51 -6.83 -15.23
C ILE A 27 1.12 -6.60 -16.69
N TRP A 28 0.19 -7.41 -17.21
CA TRP A 28 -0.34 -7.22 -18.57
C TRP A 28 -1.11 -5.91 -18.69
N LEU A 29 -2.02 -5.61 -17.74
CA LEU A 29 -2.85 -4.41 -17.71
C LEU A 29 -1.97 -3.15 -17.68
N GLU A 30 -0.97 -3.11 -16.81
CA GLU A 30 -0.03 -2.00 -16.69
C GLU A 30 0.68 -1.74 -18.01
N ARG A 31 1.29 -2.77 -18.62
CA ARG A 31 1.98 -2.64 -19.91
C ARG A 31 1.04 -2.17 -21.03
N ARG A 32 -0.22 -2.59 -21.01
CA ARG A 32 -1.21 -2.23 -21.99
C ARG A 32 -1.70 -0.80 -21.84
N VAL A 33 -2.06 -0.40 -20.60
CA VAL A 33 -2.54 0.96 -20.30
C VAL A 33 -1.44 1.99 -20.58
N VAL A 34 -0.21 1.75 -20.09
CA VAL A 34 0.93 2.64 -20.35
C VAL A 34 1.23 2.76 -21.86
N ALA A 35 1.15 1.64 -22.60
CA ALA A 35 1.35 1.68 -24.05
C ALA A 35 0.29 2.53 -24.75
N PHE A 36 -0.98 2.43 -24.39
CA PHE A 36 -2.05 3.28 -24.93
C PHE A 36 -1.82 4.76 -24.62
N MET A 37 -1.40 5.08 -23.39
CA MET A 37 -1.08 6.47 -23.02
C MET A 37 0.12 7.03 -23.79
N GLN A 38 1.06 6.16 -24.19
CA GLN A 38 2.22 6.52 -25.01
C GLN A 38 1.96 6.40 -26.52
N THR A 39 0.71 6.23 -26.94
CA THR A 39 0.30 6.07 -28.37
C THR A 39 1.04 4.94 -29.09
N ARG A 40 1.38 3.86 -28.39
CA ARG A 40 2.04 2.67 -28.93
C ARG A 40 1.28 1.40 -28.65
N ILE A 41 1.56 0.33 -29.42
CA ILE A 41 0.95 -0.97 -29.24
C ILE A 41 1.63 -1.69 -28.05
N GLY A 42 0.84 -2.12 -27.06
CA GLY A 42 1.30 -2.95 -25.95
C GLY A 42 1.51 -4.42 -26.35
N PRO A 43 1.67 -5.33 -25.36
CA PRO A 43 1.80 -6.77 -25.64
C PRO A 43 0.65 -7.27 -26.49
N ASN A 44 0.95 -7.94 -27.62
CA ASN A 44 -0.06 -8.33 -28.62
C ASN A 44 0.14 -9.73 -29.23
N ARG A 45 1.34 -10.34 -29.10
CA ARG A 45 1.71 -11.54 -29.85
C ARG A 45 1.52 -12.86 -29.09
N VAL A 46 1.75 -12.87 -27.80
CA VAL A 46 1.73 -14.10 -26.97
C VAL A 46 0.33 -14.31 -26.41
N GLY A 47 -0.41 -15.25 -26.98
CA GLY A 47 -1.80 -15.52 -26.63
C GLY A 47 -2.80 -14.45 -27.10
N PRO A 48 -4.10 -14.59 -26.80
CA PRO A 48 -5.12 -13.60 -27.15
C PRO A 48 -4.79 -12.24 -26.53
N PHE A 49 -4.68 -11.21 -27.38
CA PHE A 49 -4.33 -9.84 -26.95
C PHE A 49 -3.07 -9.71 -26.10
N GLY A 50 -2.13 -10.68 -26.14
CA GLY A 50 -0.91 -10.67 -25.36
C GLY A 50 -1.08 -11.05 -23.87
N LEU A 51 -2.21 -11.62 -23.47
CA LEU A 51 -2.49 -12.01 -22.06
C LEU A 51 -1.47 -13.00 -21.48
N LEU A 52 -0.95 -13.90 -22.31
CA LEU A 52 0.03 -14.91 -21.87
C LEU A 52 1.47 -14.37 -21.79
N GLN A 53 1.69 -13.10 -22.12
CA GLN A 53 3.04 -12.51 -22.10
C GLN A 53 3.63 -12.51 -20.67
N SER A 54 2.85 -12.15 -19.66
CA SER A 54 3.30 -12.16 -18.27
C SER A 54 3.68 -13.56 -17.79
N LEU A 55 2.93 -14.57 -18.23
CA LEU A 55 3.24 -15.99 -17.94
C LEU A 55 4.55 -16.40 -18.61
N ALA A 56 4.74 -16.05 -19.89
CA ALA A 56 5.98 -16.35 -20.62
C ALA A 56 7.19 -15.68 -19.97
N ASP A 57 7.04 -14.43 -19.50
CA ASP A 57 8.09 -13.71 -18.76
C ASP A 57 8.42 -14.41 -17.43
N GLY A 58 7.41 -14.90 -16.69
CA GLY A 58 7.59 -15.69 -15.49
C GLY A 58 8.34 -16.99 -15.74
N ILE A 59 7.92 -17.77 -16.75
CA ILE A 59 8.59 -19.03 -17.14
C ILE A 59 10.04 -18.76 -17.51
N LYS A 60 10.32 -17.72 -18.28
CA LYS A 60 11.69 -17.33 -18.64
C LYS A 60 12.56 -17.08 -17.40
N LEU A 61 12.03 -16.42 -16.36
CA LEU A 61 12.78 -16.16 -15.13
C LEU A 61 13.04 -17.42 -14.32
N PHE A 62 12.16 -18.43 -14.38
CA PHE A 62 12.38 -19.73 -13.74
C PHE A 62 13.53 -20.53 -14.37
N PHE A 63 13.69 -20.45 -15.67
CA PHE A 63 14.76 -21.16 -16.38
C PHE A 63 16.04 -20.34 -16.55
N LYS A 64 16.02 -19.07 -16.09
CA LYS A 64 17.21 -18.23 -16.13
C LYS A 64 18.20 -18.65 -15.06
N GLU A 65 19.49 -18.64 -15.40
CA GLU A 65 20.59 -18.95 -14.48
C GLU A 65 20.55 -18.04 -13.24
N ASP A 66 20.68 -18.65 -12.06
CA ASP A 66 20.76 -17.94 -10.78
C ASP A 66 22.21 -17.58 -10.48
N VAL A 67 22.62 -16.40 -10.91
CA VAL A 67 23.97 -15.87 -10.67
C VAL A 67 24.02 -15.26 -9.28
N ARG A 68 24.98 -15.73 -8.47
CA ARG A 68 25.25 -15.17 -7.14
C ARG A 68 26.61 -14.49 -7.11
N PRO A 69 26.70 -13.22 -6.65
CA PRO A 69 27.98 -12.55 -6.46
C PRO A 69 28.88 -13.29 -5.46
N THR A 70 30.17 -13.29 -5.71
CA THR A 70 31.15 -13.99 -4.84
C THR A 70 31.22 -13.42 -3.43
N ARG A 71 30.92 -12.13 -3.26
CA ARG A 71 30.90 -11.43 -1.97
C ARG A 71 29.54 -11.50 -1.25
N ALA A 72 28.51 -12.06 -1.89
CA ALA A 72 27.18 -12.15 -1.28
C ALA A 72 27.15 -13.17 -0.14
N ASP A 73 26.43 -12.83 0.95
CA ASP A 73 26.20 -13.74 2.06
C ASP A 73 25.41 -14.97 1.62
N ARG A 74 25.80 -16.16 2.14
CA ARG A 74 25.21 -17.44 1.70
C ARG A 74 23.79 -17.67 2.19
N VAL A 75 23.43 -17.15 3.35
CA VAL A 75 22.15 -17.38 4.01
C VAL A 75 21.21 -16.19 3.78
N LEU A 76 21.69 -14.96 4.04
CA LEU A 76 20.85 -13.78 3.95
C LEU A 76 20.44 -13.44 2.52
N TYR A 77 21.30 -13.70 1.54
CA TYR A 77 21.01 -13.42 0.14
C TYR A 77 19.77 -14.18 -0.40
N PRO A 78 19.61 -15.50 -0.22
CA PRO A 78 18.36 -16.18 -0.62
C PRO A 78 17.19 -15.94 0.35
N LEU A 79 17.44 -15.54 1.61
CA LEU A 79 16.39 -15.30 2.60
C LEU A 79 15.65 -13.97 2.34
N ALA A 80 16.34 -12.95 1.84
CA ALA A 80 15.78 -11.62 1.64
C ALA A 80 14.50 -11.60 0.76
N PRO A 81 14.46 -12.19 -0.45
CA PRO A 81 13.24 -12.25 -1.25
C PRO A 81 12.12 -13.04 -0.59
N VAL A 82 12.42 -14.07 0.21
CA VAL A 82 11.42 -14.84 0.96
C VAL A 82 10.79 -13.99 2.07
N LEU A 83 11.61 -13.21 2.80
CA LEU A 83 11.13 -12.27 3.82
C LEU A 83 10.28 -11.15 3.25
N MET A 84 10.41 -10.81 2.00
CA MET A 84 9.52 -9.85 1.34
C MET A 84 8.24 -10.51 0.85
N MET A 85 8.33 -11.69 0.24
CA MET A 85 7.21 -12.37 -0.39
C MET A 85 6.23 -12.99 0.64
N VAL A 86 6.74 -13.70 1.65
CA VAL A 86 5.88 -14.43 2.60
C VAL A 86 4.94 -13.50 3.37
N PRO A 87 5.39 -12.37 3.96
CA PRO A 87 4.50 -11.42 4.59
C PRO A 87 3.48 -10.79 3.63
N ALA A 88 3.84 -10.57 2.35
CA ALA A 88 2.92 -10.07 1.34
C ALA A 88 1.72 -11.01 1.13
N PHE A 89 1.95 -12.32 1.06
CA PHE A 89 0.87 -13.31 1.00
C PHE A 89 0.05 -13.36 2.30
N LEU A 90 0.72 -13.34 3.45
CA LEU A 90 0.05 -13.42 4.75
C LEU A 90 -0.86 -12.22 5.01
N SER A 91 -0.50 -11.03 4.57
CA SER A 91 -1.33 -9.82 4.71
C SER A 91 -2.73 -9.99 4.14
N VAL A 92 -2.86 -10.71 3.03
CA VAL A 92 -4.13 -10.91 2.34
C VAL A 92 -5.06 -11.88 3.09
N SER A 93 -4.52 -12.74 3.96
CA SER A 93 -5.30 -13.77 4.66
C SER A 93 -6.41 -13.22 5.56
N VAL A 94 -6.27 -11.99 6.01
CA VAL A 94 -7.20 -11.33 6.96
C VAL A 94 -8.26 -10.49 6.26
N LEU A 95 -8.13 -10.28 4.95
CA LEU A 95 -9.03 -9.41 4.19
C LEU A 95 -10.34 -10.14 3.84
N PRO A 96 -11.52 -9.49 4.01
CA PRO A 96 -12.80 -10.07 3.68
C PRO A 96 -13.07 -9.94 2.18
N PHE A 97 -13.03 -11.06 1.45
CA PHE A 97 -13.32 -11.11 0.01
C PHE A 97 -14.82 -11.09 -0.32
N GLY A 98 -15.69 -11.43 0.64
CA GLY A 98 -17.12 -11.48 0.47
C GLY A 98 -17.84 -11.74 1.79
N ASP A 99 -19.16 -11.81 1.77
CA ASP A 99 -19.95 -12.03 2.98
C ASP A 99 -19.85 -13.49 3.43
N HIS A 100 -20.62 -14.37 2.82
CA HIS A 100 -20.68 -15.78 3.19
C HIS A 100 -20.65 -16.66 1.95
N PHE A 101 -19.89 -17.75 2.02
CA PHE A 101 -19.91 -18.84 1.07
C PHE A 101 -20.56 -20.04 1.77
N GLY A 102 -21.87 -20.16 1.64
CA GLY A 102 -22.64 -21.12 2.45
C GLY A 102 -22.70 -20.70 3.90
N SER A 103 -22.25 -21.56 4.80
CA SER A 103 -22.15 -21.31 6.25
C SER A 103 -20.89 -20.57 6.68
N GLU A 104 -19.92 -20.47 5.78
CA GLU A 104 -18.57 -19.95 6.06
C GLU A 104 -18.40 -18.55 5.52
N ARG A 105 -17.68 -17.68 6.23
CA ARG A 105 -17.27 -16.37 5.70
C ARG A 105 -16.27 -16.52 4.56
N ALA A 106 -16.38 -15.69 3.53
CA ALA A 106 -15.44 -15.62 2.42
C ALA A 106 -14.15 -14.88 2.83
N GLN A 107 -13.51 -15.36 3.89
CA GLN A 107 -12.29 -14.87 4.51
C GLN A 107 -11.46 -16.07 4.96
N LEU A 108 -10.13 -16.00 4.87
CA LEU A 108 -9.27 -17.10 5.32
C LEU A 108 -9.24 -17.18 6.84
N THR A 109 -9.05 -16.04 7.51
CA THR A 109 -9.04 -15.95 8.98
C THR A 109 -9.61 -14.61 9.43
N ASP A 110 -10.44 -14.62 10.47
CA ASP A 110 -10.97 -13.42 11.10
C ASP A 110 -10.23 -13.17 12.42
N LEU A 111 -9.26 -12.27 12.38
CA LEU A 111 -8.50 -11.86 13.54
C LEU A 111 -9.09 -10.58 14.13
N ASN A 112 -9.33 -10.57 15.44
CA ASN A 112 -9.80 -9.39 16.16
C ASN A 112 -8.89 -8.16 15.98
N VAL A 113 -7.60 -8.40 15.71
CA VAL A 113 -6.56 -7.39 15.44
C VAL A 113 -6.08 -7.43 13.98
N GLY A 114 -6.97 -7.75 13.05
CA GLY A 114 -6.64 -8.02 11.64
C GLY A 114 -5.87 -6.89 10.98
N ILE A 115 -6.26 -5.65 11.19
CA ILE A 115 -5.56 -4.49 10.59
C ILE A 115 -4.15 -4.32 11.16
N LEU A 116 -3.94 -4.57 12.48
CA LEU A 116 -2.59 -4.57 13.06
C LEU A 116 -1.72 -5.68 12.47
N PHE A 117 -2.31 -6.86 12.21
CA PHE A 117 -1.60 -7.94 11.53
C PHE A 117 -1.13 -7.54 10.14
N VAL A 118 -1.97 -6.87 9.34
CA VAL A 118 -1.57 -6.37 8.01
C VAL A 118 -0.41 -5.39 8.13
N LEU A 119 -0.47 -4.41 9.05
CA LEU A 119 0.61 -3.46 9.27
C LEU A 119 1.90 -4.14 9.75
N ALA A 120 1.80 -5.14 10.64
CA ALA A 120 2.97 -5.91 11.08
C ALA A 120 3.62 -6.69 9.93
N MET A 121 2.81 -7.23 9.01
CA MET A 121 3.33 -7.93 7.82
C MET A 121 3.99 -6.96 6.84
N SER A 122 3.46 -5.74 6.65
CA SER A 122 4.11 -4.73 5.80
C SER A 122 5.45 -4.29 6.40
N SER A 123 5.53 -4.07 7.71
CA SER A 123 6.80 -3.77 8.40
C SER A 123 7.85 -4.87 8.24
N LEU A 124 7.45 -6.16 8.26
CA LEU A 124 8.38 -7.26 8.03
C LEU A 124 8.99 -7.26 6.63
N GLN A 125 8.26 -6.80 5.62
CA GLN A 125 8.78 -6.70 4.24
C GLN A 125 9.95 -5.73 4.11
N VAL A 126 9.98 -4.67 4.93
CA VAL A 126 11.07 -3.70 4.96
C VAL A 126 12.41 -4.39 5.28
N TYR A 127 12.40 -5.37 6.21
CA TYR A 127 13.60 -6.16 6.50
C TYR A 127 14.09 -6.96 5.30
N GLY A 128 13.18 -7.45 4.45
CA GLY A 128 13.55 -8.10 3.19
C GLY A 128 14.39 -7.20 2.28
N ILE A 129 14.00 -5.92 2.15
CA ILE A 129 14.72 -4.93 1.35
C ILE A 129 16.10 -4.59 1.96
N VAL A 130 16.14 -4.33 3.27
CA VAL A 130 17.39 -4.03 3.97
C VAL A 130 18.38 -5.18 3.84
N LEU A 131 17.92 -6.41 4.07
CA LEU A 131 18.76 -7.60 3.96
C LEU A 131 19.20 -7.87 2.51
N ALA A 132 18.36 -7.57 1.52
CA ALA A 132 18.72 -7.70 0.12
C ALA A 132 19.92 -6.83 -0.24
N GLY A 133 19.88 -5.55 0.13
CA GLY A 133 21.01 -4.64 -0.10
C GLY A 133 22.24 -5.00 0.68
N TRP A 134 22.11 -5.35 1.95
CA TRP A 134 23.24 -5.69 2.81
C TRP A 134 23.93 -6.98 2.36
N SER A 135 23.17 -8.04 2.09
CA SER A 135 23.71 -9.36 1.72
C SER A 135 24.35 -9.41 0.33
N SER A 136 24.09 -8.42 -0.52
CA SER A 136 24.64 -8.35 -1.88
C SER A 136 26.16 -8.10 -1.93
N GLY A 137 26.76 -7.57 -0.85
CA GLY A 137 28.20 -7.28 -0.77
C GLY A 137 28.68 -6.17 -1.72
N SER A 138 27.79 -5.30 -2.19
CA SER A 138 28.03 -4.17 -3.10
C SER A 138 27.47 -2.87 -2.52
N ASN A 139 28.13 -1.74 -2.79
CA ASN A 139 27.75 -0.43 -2.23
C ASN A 139 26.45 0.11 -2.85
N TYR A 140 26.19 -0.13 -4.14
CA TYR A 140 25.00 0.37 -4.83
C TYR A 140 23.71 -0.25 -4.29
N PRO A 141 23.59 -1.58 -4.17
CA PRO A 141 22.44 -2.21 -3.54
C PRO A 141 22.23 -1.79 -2.08
N LEU A 142 23.30 -1.60 -1.30
CA LEU A 142 23.20 -1.14 0.08
C LEU A 142 22.60 0.26 0.18
N LEU A 143 23.09 1.22 -0.63
CA LEU A 143 22.52 2.56 -0.68
C LEU A 143 21.07 2.58 -1.16
N GLY A 144 20.74 1.76 -2.17
CA GLY A 144 19.37 1.57 -2.64
C GLY A 144 18.45 1.05 -1.55
N ALA A 145 18.88 0.03 -0.81
CA ALA A 145 18.13 -0.55 0.29
C ALA A 145 17.88 0.44 1.44
N VAL A 146 18.89 1.21 1.85
CA VAL A 146 18.75 2.22 2.90
C VAL A 146 17.77 3.32 2.48
N ARG A 147 17.83 3.78 1.23
CA ARG A 147 16.90 4.81 0.72
C ARG A 147 15.46 4.28 0.64
N SER A 148 15.29 3.05 0.14
CA SER A 148 13.97 2.41 0.03
C SER A 148 13.36 2.13 1.41
N SER A 149 14.12 1.58 2.34
CA SER A 149 13.63 1.31 3.70
C SER A 149 13.27 2.60 4.45
N ALA A 150 14.08 3.67 4.33
CA ALA A 150 13.76 4.97 4.91
C ALA A 150 12.46 5.54 4.36
N GLN A 151 12.21 5.38 3.05
CA GLN A 151 10.94 5.76 2.42
C GLN A 151 9.78 4.96 3.01
N MET A 152 9.85 3.62 2.96
CA MET A 152 8.74 2.76 3.40
C MET A 152 8.39 3.02 4.86
N ILE A 153 9.35 3.06 5.80
CA ILE A 153 9.11 3.32 7.22
C ILE A 153 8.45 4.70 7.42
N SER A 154 8.89 5.73 6.71
CA SER A 154 8.34 7.08 6.85
C SER A 154 6.88 7.16 6.38
N TYR A 155 6.54 6.49 5.30
CA TYR A 155 5.19 6.47 4.75
C TYR A 155 4.27 5.50 5.48
N GLU A 156 4.79 4.41 6.05
CA GLU A 156 4.06 3.49 6.91
C GLU A 156 3.50 4.20 8.16
N ILE A 157 4.25 5.16 8.74
CA ILE A 157 3.76 6.00 9.84
C ILE A 157 2.54 6.83 9.39
N ALA A 158 2.61 7.48 8.23
CA ALA A 158 1.50 8.27 7.71
C ALA A 158 0.28 7.39 7.39
N GLN A 159 0.50 6.22 6.82
CA GLN A 159 -0.53 5.23 6.52
C GLN A 159 -1.18 4.70 7.80
N GLY A 160 -0.40 4.31 8.80
CA GLY A 160 -0.89 3.88 10.10
C GLY A 160 -1.76 4.94 10.78
N LEU A 161 -1.34 6.21 10.77
CA LEU A 161 -2.15 7.33 11.29
C LEU A 161 -3.47 7.49 10.52
N SER A 162 -3.47 7.32 9.21
CA SER A 162 -4.68 7.40 8.39
C SER A 162 -5.67 6.28 8.75
N ILE A 163 -5.17 5.09 9.02
CA ILE A 163 -5.95 3.94 9.48
C ILE A 163 -6.58 4.19 10.85
N VAL A 164 -5.83 4.81 11.78
CA VAL A 164 -6.35 5.16 13.11
C VAL A 164 -7.62 6.00 13.00
N GLY A 165 -7.69 6.97 12.09
CA GLY A 165 -8.90 7.77 11.86
C GLY A 165 -10.13 6.92 11.52
N VAL A 166 -9.97 5.89 10.71
CA VAL A 166 -11.04 4.93 10.36
C VAL A 166 -11.40 4.03 11.56
N LEU A 167 -10.39 3.53 12.28
CA LEU A 167 -10.59 2.67 13.44
C LEU A 167 -11.38 3.36 14.56
N MET A 168 -11.20 4.66 14.72
CA MET A 168 -11.98 5.45 15.69
C MET A 168 -13.49 5.48 15.34
N TYR A 169 -13.85 5.49 14.05
CA TYR A 169 -15.24 5.37 13.61
C TYR A 169 -15.79 3.96 13.72
N ALA A 170 -14.99 2.96 13.36
CA ALA A 170 -15.42 1.56 13.35
C ALA A 170 -15.50 0.94 14.75
N GLY A 171 -14.69 1.41 15.71
CA GLY A 171 -14.61 0.86 17.06
C GLY A 171 -14.03 -0.57 17.14
N THR A 172 -13.43 -1.06 16.06
CA THR A 172 -12.89 -2.42 15.96
C THR A 172 -11.64 -2.45 15.10
N LEU A 173 -10.74 -3.43 15.37
CA LEU A 173 -9.53 -3.71 14.57
C LEU A 173 -9.71 -4.90 13.61
N SER A 174 -10.87 -5.60 13.68
CA SER A 174 -11.21 -6.69 12.75
C SER A 174 -11.60 -6.11 11.39
N ALA A 175 -11.01 -6.64 10.31
CA ALA A 175 -11.34 -6.22 8.95
C ALA A 175 -12.82 -6.46 8.60
N ALA A 176 -13.37 -7.62 8.99
CA ALA A 176 -14.78 -7.92 8.81
C ALA A 176 -15.68 -7.01 9.67
N GLY A 177 -15.27 -6.69 10.91
CA GLY A 177 -15.96 -5.74 11.78
C GLY A 177 -16.03 -4.32 11.20
N ILE A 178 -14.95 -3.85 10.56
CA ILE A 178 -14.92 -2.54 9.89
C ILE A 178 -15.88 -2.51 8.70
N VAL A 179 -15.95 -3.58 7.91
CA VAL A 179 -16.93 -3.69 6.83
C VAL A 179 -18.35 -3.68 7.40
N ALA A 180 -18.63 -4.48 8.43
CA ALA A 180 -19.94 -4.53 9.08
C ALA A 180 -20.37 -3.16 9.65
N ALA A 181 -19.42 -2.37 10.18
CA ALA A 181 -19.70 -1.02 10.69
C ALA A 181 -20.03 0.01 9.57
N GLN A 182 -19.67 -0.29 8.32
CA GLN A 182 -20.02 0.52 7.14
C GLN A 182 -21.36 0.10 6.51
N HIS A 183 -21.94 -1.04 6.93
CA HIS A 183 -23.30 -1.43 6.54
C HIS A 183 -24.33 -0.56 7.29
N GLY A 184 -25.36 -0.13 6.60
CA GLY A 184 -26.45 0.63 7.17
C GLY A 184 -27.11 1.58 6.16
N ASP A 185 -28.02 2.42 6.66
CA ASP A 185 -28.73 3.36 5.82
C ASP A 185 -27.76 4.36 5.16
N PRO A 186 -27.99 4.70 3.89
CA PRO A 186 -27.11 5.62 3.16
C PRO A 186 -27.07 6.99 3.85
N ILE A 187 -25.91 7.64 3.83
CA ILE A 187 -25.69 8.95 4.46
C ILE A 187 -26.51 10.04 3.74
N ILE A 188 -26.56 9.99 2.40
CA ILE A 188 -27.29 10.93 1.55
C ILE A 188 -27.94 10.12 0.41
N GLY A 189 -29.22 9.79 0.54
CA GLY A 189 -30.05 9.18 -0.50
C GLY A 189 -29.47 7.96 -1.23
N PHE A 190 -28.40 8.12 -2.00
CA PHE A 190 -27.77 7.08 -2.80
C PHE A 190 -26.31 6.80 -2.42
N ILE A 191 -25.70 7.59 -1.50
CA ILE A 191 -24.29 7.40 -1.09
C ILE A 191 -24.26 6.42 0.08
N PRO A 192 -23.67 5.21 -0.11
CA PRO A 192 -23.50 4.24 0.97
C PRO A 192 -22.74 4.84 2.15
N ARG A 193 -22.89 4.24 3.34
CA ARG A 193 -22.22 4.68 4.58
C ARG A 193 -20.73 4.36 4.57
N TRP A 194 -20.05 4.62 3.46
CA TRP A 194 -18.62 4.39 3.33
C TRP A 194 -17.82 5.46 4.07
N TYR A 195 -16.76 5.02 4.74
CA TYR A 195 -15.90 5.91 5.51
C TYR A 195 -15.08 6.89 4.67
N VAL A 196 -15.00 6.70 3.36
CA VAL A 196 -14.38 7.70 2.46
C VAL A 196 -15.06 9.08 2.60
N VAL A 197 -16.35 9.15 2.88
CA VAL A 197 -17.07 10.43 2.99
C VAL A 197 -16.65 11.21 4.24
N PRO A 198 -16.79 10.67 5.48
CA PRO A 198 -16.40 11.39 6.69
C PRO A 198 -14.86 11.45 6.88
N GLN A 199 -14.09 10.59 6.23
CA GLN A 199 -12.63 10.46 6.37
C GLN A 199 -11.88 10.76 5.07
N LEU A 200 -12.41 11.67 4.23
CA LEU A 200 -11.80 12.03 2.96
C LEU A 200 -10.31 12.46 3.07
N PRO A 201 -9.88 13.28 4.05
CA PRO A 201 -8.47 13.62 4.23
C PRO A 201 -7.62 12.40 4.57
N MET A 202 -8.13 11.47 5.40
CA MET A 202 -7.42 10.24 5.73
C MET A 202 -7.32 9.30 4.54
N PHE A 203 -8.35 9.22 3.71
CA PHE A 203 -8.31 8.48 2.46
C PHE A 203 -7.23 9.01 1.52
N ALA A 204 -7.12 10.35 1.38
CA ALA A 204 -6.08 10.97 0.56
C ALA A 204 -4.67 10.69 1.11
N VAL A 205 -4.47 10.78 2.44
CA VAL A 205 -3.20 10.43 3.09
C VAL A 205 -2.88 8.95 2.88
N PHE A 206 -3.86 8.06 3.10
CA PHE A 206 -3.70 6.61 2.89
C PHE A 206 -3.29 6.29 1.44
N LEU A 207 -3.96 6.87 0.46
CA LEU A 207 -3.70 6.63 -0.96
C LEU A 207 -2.28 7.07 -1.34
N LEU A 208 -1.87 8.28 -0.93
CA LEU A 208 -0.52 8.80 -1.20
C LEU A 208 0.56 7.98 -0.48
N ALA A 209 0.32 7.61 0.78
CA ALA A 209 1.23 6.78 1.55
C ALA A 209 1.34 5.37 0.95
N GLY A 210 0.23 4.76 0.54
CA GLY A 210 0.21 3.45 -0.09
C GLY A 210 0.96 3.39 -1.43
N ILE A 211 0.86 4.44 -2.26
CA ILE A 211 1.65 4.54 -3.50
C ILE A 211 3.15 4.60 -3.18
N ALA A 212 3.53 5.34 -2.14
CA ALA A 212 4.94 5.47 -1.74
C ALA A 212 5.47 4.18 -1.08
N GLU A 213 4.65 3.46 -0.32
CA GLU A 213 5.00 2.17 0.29
C GLU A 213 5.23 1.08 -0.76
N THR A 214 4.47 1.09 -1.86
CA THR A 214 4.65 0.13 -2.96
C THR A 214 5.83 0.43 -3.87
N ASN A 215 6.66 1.44 -3.55
CA ASN A 215 7.84 1.85 -4.33
C ASN A 215 7.54 2.07 -5.82
N ARG A 216 6.33 2.54 -6.16
CA ARG A 216 5.92 2.80 -7.55
C ARG A 216 6.02 4.28 -7.90
N ALA A 217 6.29 4.57 -9.16
CA ALA A 217 6.30 5.94 -9.64
C ALA A 217 4.97 6.66 -9.32
N PRO A 218 5.01 7.92 -8.83
CA PRO A 218 6.12 8.88 -8.85
C PRO A 218 7.15 8.74 -7.72
N PHE A 219 7.00 7.76 -6.81
CA PHE A 219 7.83 7.54 -5.62
C PHE A 219 8.84 6.38 -5.79
N ASP A 220 9.14 6.02 -7.03
CA ASP A 220 10.03 4.91 -7.40
C ASP A 220 11.51 5.32 -7.30
N LEU A 221 12.00 5.39 -6.08
CA LEU A 221 13.40 5.72 -5.79
C LEU A 221 14.35 4.51 -5.84
N PRO A 222 13.90 3.30 -5.48
CA PRO A 222 14.76 2.11 -5.55
C PRO A 222 15.19 1.76 -6.96
N GLU A 223 14.29 1.91 -7.95
CA GLU A 223 14.53 1.60 -9.37
C GLU A 223 15.13 2.79 -10.14
N ALA A 224 15.78 3.77 -9.45
CA ALA A 224 16.41 4.90 -10.10
C ALA A 224 17.60 4.46 -10.96
N GLU A 225 17.35 3.92 -12.16
CA GLU A 225 18.39 3.48 -13.10
C GLU A 225 19.47 4.53 -13.33
N SER A 226 19.08 5.81 -13.33
CA SER A 226 20.00 6.92 -13.50
C SER A 226 20.91 7.20 -12.31
N GLU A 227 20.54 6.75 -11.09
CA GLU A 227 21.30 7.04 -9.86
C GLU A 227 21.96 5.79 -9.24
N LEU A 228 21.26 4.65 -9.20
CA LEU A 228 21.66 3.45 -8.44
C LEU A 228 21.57 2.15 -9.26
N VAL A 229 21.54 2.22 -10.58
CA VAL A 229 21.45 1.10 -11.52
C VAL A 229 20.12 0.35 -11.39
N GLY A 230 19.92 -0.50 -10.41
CA GLY A 230 18.68 -1.23 -10.13
C GLY A 230 18.33 -1.21 -8.64
N GLY A 231 18.98 -0.36 -7.85
CA GLY A 231 18.72 -0.27 -6.41
C GLY A 231 19.07 -1.54 -5.64
N TYR A 232 18.22 -1.93 -4.67
CA TYR A 232 18.48 -3.08 -3.77
C TYR A 232 18.53 -4.44 -4.47
N HIS A 233 17.87 -4.58 -5.64
CA HIS A 233 17.79 -5.85 -6.37
C HIS A 233 18.80 -5.96 -7.54
N THR A 234 19.74 -5.02 -7.67
CA THR A 234 20.73 -4.98 -8.78
C THR A 234 21.49 -6.28 -8.96
N GLU A 235 21.88 -6.92 -7.88
CA GLU A 235 22.68 -8.17 -7.90
C GLU A 235 21.81 -9.44 -8.01
N TYR A 236 20.49 -9.30 -7.93
CA TYR A 236 19.58 -10.44 -7.98
C TYR A 236 19.21 -10.82 -9.41
N SER A 237 19.18 -12.13 -9.70
CA SER A 237 18.81 -12.66 -11.02
C SER A 237 17.82 -13.82 -10.91
N GLY A 238 17.27 -14.24 -12.06
CA GLY A 238 16.41 -15.42 -12.16
C GLY A 238 15.19 -15.38 -11.22
N VAL A 239 14.98 -16.49 -10.52
CA VAL A 239 13.81 -16.67 -9.61
C VAL A 239 13.83 -15.69 -8.45
N LYS A 240 14.99 -15.36 -7.88
CA LYS A 240 15.10 -14.44 -6.74
C LYS A 240 14.63 -13.03 -7.10
N PHE A 241 14.99 -12.55 -8.29
CA PHE A 241 14.48 -11.30 -8.82
C PHE A 241 12.95 -11.36 -9.05
N ALA A 242 12.45 -12.47 -9.59
CA ALA A 242 11.01 -12.67 -9.78
C ALA A 242 10.23 -12.61 -8.46
N LEU A 243 10.78 -13.12 -7.35
CA LEU A 243 10.15 -13.08 -6.03
C LEU A 243 10.01 -11.66 -5.49
N PHE A 244 11.00 -10.78 -5.70
CA PHE A 244 10.88 -9.36 -5.33
C PHE A 244 9.76 -8.68 -6.12
N PHE A 245 9.74 -8.84 -7.43
CA PHE A 245 8.67 -8.30 -8.26
C PHE A 245 7.29 -8.84 -7.88
N LEU A 246 7.19 -10.13 -7.60
CA LEU A 246 5.95 -10.75 -7.15
C LEU A 246 5.46 -10.10 -5.84
N ALA A 247 6.37 -9.89 -4.87
CA ALA A 247 6.04 -9.24 -3.60
C ALA A 247 5.56 -7.79 -3.79
N GLU A 248 6.19 -7.02 -4.68
CA GLU A 248 5.77 -5.64 -5.00
C GLU A 248 4.36 -5.59 -5.59
N TYR A 249 4.04 -6.45 -6.56
CA TYR A 249 2.69 -6.50 -7.13
C TYR A 249 1.65 -7.00 -6.13
N LEU A 250 2.00 -7.95 -5.26
CA LEU A 250 1.15 -8.38 -4.14
C LEU A 250 0.88 -7.21 -3.18
N ASN A 251 1.86 -6.38 -2.90
CA ASN A 251 1.68 -5.18 -2.08
C ASN A 251 0.69 -4.20 -2.70
N ILE A 252 0.73 -3.98 -4.01
CA ILE A 252 -0.26 -3.13 -4.69
C ILE A 252 -1.68 -3.69 -4.49
N ILE A 253 -1.84 -5.02 -4.62
CA ILE A 253 -3.13 -5.68 -4.38
C ILE A 253 -3.55 -5.51 -2.92
N THR A 254 -2.63 -5.73 -1.97
CA THR A 254 -2.91 -5.63 -0.53
C THR A 254 -3.32 -4.21 -0.14
N VAL A 255 -2.56 -3.19 -0.53
CA VAL A 255 -2.88 -1.78 -0.26
C VAL A 255 -4.23 -1.40 -0.87
N SER A 256 -4.51 -1.84 -2.11
CA SER A 256 -5.79 -1.61 -2.77
C SER A 256 -6.95 -2.31 -2.05
N ALA A 257 -6.74 -3.54 -1.58
CA ALA A 257 -7.74 -4.30 -0.83
C ALA A 257 -8.00 -3.72 0.57
N VAL A 258 -6.94 -3.25 1.25
CA VAL A 258 -7.06 -2.53 2.53
C VAL A 258 -7.80 -1.19 2.34
N ALA A 259 -7.47 -0.42 1.30
CA ALA A 259 -8.19 0.81 0.96
C ALA A 259 -9.69 0.55 0.74
N THR A 260 -10.01 -0.52 0.00
CA THR A 260 -11.38 -0.93 -0.27
C THR A 260 -12.11 -1.33 1.02
N THR A 261 -11.48 -2.09 1.90
CA THR A 261 -12.04 -2.54 3.18
C THR A 261 -12.27 -1.38 4.14
N LEU A 262 -11.31 -0.47 4.26
CA LEU A 262 -11.35 0.62 5.22
C LEU A 262 -12.27 1.77 4.79
N PHE A 263 -12.30 2.11 3.51
CA PHE A 263 -12.94 3.34 3.04
C PHE A 263 -14.17 3.13 2.15
N LEU A 264 -14.25 2.00 1.43
CA LEU A 264 -15.31 1.74 0.44
C LEU A 264 -16.24 0.58 0.82
N GLY A 265 -16.28 0.20 2.10
CA GLY A 265 -17.18 -0.86 2.59
C GLY A 265 -16.83 -2.26 2.13
N GLY A 266 -15.58 -2.52 1.70
CA GLY A 266 -15.15 -3.87 1.29
C GLY A 266 -15.99 -4.47 0.17
N PRO A 267 -16.57 -5.67 0.37
CA PRO A 267 -17.39 -6.38 -0.62
C PRO A 267 -18.81 -5.77 -0.83
N ASP A 268 -19.17 -4.72 -0.09
CA ASP A 268 -20.51 -4.14 -0.12
C ASP A 268 -20.82 -3.52 -1.49
N GLY A 269 -22.02 -3.81 -2.01
CA GLY A 269 -22.49 -3.31 -3.31
C GLY A 269 -23.85 -3.88 -3.69
N PRO A 270 -24.47 -3.37 -4.79
CA PRO A 270 -25.76 -3.86 -5.26
C PRO A 270 -25.73 -5.35 -5.62
N VAL A 271 -26.66 -6.11 -5.10
CA VAL A 271 -26.82 -7.55 -5.38
C VAL A 271 -27.98 -7.77 -6.34
N VAL A 272 -27.73 -8.46 -7.44
CA VAL A 272 -28.78 -8.90 -8.36
C VAL A 272 -29.39 -10.18 -7.82
N HIS A 273 -30.65 -10.13 -7.39
CA HIS A 273 -31.39 -11.28 -6.87
C HIS A 273 -31.71 -12.24 -8.02
N GLY A 274 -31.34 -13.50 -7.84
CA GLY A 274 -31.70 -14.60 -8.78
C GLY A 274 -30.53 -15.30 -9.45
N PHE A 275 -29.36 -14.68 -9.62
CA PHE A 275 -28.19 -15.34 -10.22
C PHE A 275 -26.98 -15.28 -9.28
N LEU A 276 -26.62 -16.42 -8.67
CA LEU A 276 -25.44 -16.59 -7.81
C LEU A 276 -25.23 -15.42 -6.81
N PRO A 277 -26.13 -15.19 -5.84
CA PRO A 277 -26.08 -13.99 -4.95
C PRO A 277 -24.75 -13.89 -4.17
N TRP A 278 -24.09 -15.00 -3.87
CA TRP A 278 -22.82 -15.07 -3.17
C TRP A 278 -21.62 -14.54 -4.00
N LEU A 279 -21.76 -14.49 -5.31
CA LEU A 279 -20.69 -14.06 -6.21
C LEU A 279 -20.57 -12.52 -6.28
N TRP A 280 -21.71 -11.79 -6.12
CA TRP A 280 -21.74 -10.34 -6.25
C TRP A 280 -20.84 -9.61 -5.28
N PRO A 281 -20.79 -9.92 -3.97
CA PRO A 281 -19.85 -9.31 -3.03
C PRO A 281 -18.39 -9.48 -3.45
N ILE A 282 -18.02 -10.67 -3.91
CA ILE A 282 -16.65 -10.96 -4.40
C ILE A 282 -16.34 -10.11 -5.64
N LEU A 283 -17.27 -10.04 -6.60
CA LEU A 283 -17.09 -9.23 -7.81
C LEU A 283 -16.94 -7.74 -7.48
N TRP A 284 -17.75 -7.20 -6.55
CA TRP A 284 -17.63 -5.81 -6.11
C TRP A 284 -16.29 -5.54 -5.43
N PHE A 285 -15.85 -6.44 -4.56
CA PHE A 285 -14.56 -6.31 -3.90
C PHE A 285 -13.41 -6.29 -4.91
N VAL A 286 -13.41 -7.24 -5.82
CA VAL A 286 -12.42 -7.34 -6.90
C VAL A 286 -12.47 -6.12 -7.82
N ALA A 287 -13.65 -5.67 -8.23
CA ALA A 287 -13.81 -4.49 -9.08
C ALA A 287 -13.24 -3.22 -8.42
N LYS A 288 -13.48 -3.01 -7.11
CA LYS A 288 -12.92 -1.88 -6.36
C LYS A 288 -11.39 -1.97 -6.25
N ILE A 289 -10.84 -3.16 -6.02
CA ILE A 289 -9.39 -3.38 -6.02
C ILE A 289 -8.79 -3.00 -7.38
N TYR A 290 -9.37 -3.48 -8.48
CA TYR A 290 -8.88 -3.16 -9.82
C TYR A 290 -9.05 -1.69 -10.20
N LEU A 291 -10.06 -1.00 -9.64
CA LEU A 291 -10.19 0.45 -9.76
C LEU A 291 -8.97 1.17 -9.13
N PHE A 292 -8.57 0.78 -7.93
CA PHE A 292 -7.36 1.34 -7.30
C PHE A 292 -6.10 1.01 -8.09
N ILE A 293 -5.95 -0.24 -8.53
CA ILE A 293 -4.81 -0.66 -9.36
C ILE A 293 -4.75 0.19 -10.65
N PHE A 294 -5.89 0.44 -11.29
CA PHE A 294 -5.94 1.33 -12.44
C PHE A 294 -5.47 2.75 -12.10
N VAL A 295 -5.87 3.29 -10.94
CA VAL A 295 -5.39 4.60 -10.46
C VAL A 295 -3.87 4.57 -10.25
N PHE A 296 -3.31 3.53 -9.65
CA PHE A 296 -1.84 3.36 -9.50
C PHE A 296 -1.13 3.39 -10.86
N VAL A 297 -1.62 2.61 -11.83
CA VAL A 297 -1.04 2.57 -13.18
C VAL A 297 -1.17 3.92 -13.88
N TRP A 298 -2.31 4.60 -13.73
CA TRP A 298 -2.55 5.91 -14.32
C TRP A 298 -1.61 6.97 -13.74
N LEU A 299 -1.46 7.02 -12.42
CA LEU A 299 -0.53 7.94 -11.75
C LEU A 299 0.92 7.68 -12.16
N ARG A 300 1.32 6.41 -12.30
CA ARG A 300 2.64 6.03 -12.80
C ARG A 300 2.92 6.57 -14.20
N ALA A 301 1.93 6.58 -15.06
CA ALA A 301 2.09 7.02 -16.46
C ALA A 301 2.02 8.54 -16.65
N THR A 302 1.41 9.28 -15.70
CA THR A 302 1.14 10.71 -15.84
C THR A 302 2.03 11.61 -14.99
N LEU A 303 2.40 11.17 -13.78
CA LEU A 303 3.15 12.00 -12.85
C LEU A 303 4.66 11.85 -13.07
N PRO A 304 5.40 12.98 -13.03
CA PRO A 304 6.86 12.93 -13.08
C PRO A 304 7.41 12.38 -11.76
N ARG A 305 8.58 11.75 -11.84
CA ARG A 305 9.29 11.21 -10.67
C ARG A 305 9.70 12.33 -9.71
N LEU A 306 9.55 12.09 -8.41
CA LEU A 306 9.98 13.00 -7.36
C LEU A 306 11.40 12.68 -6.88
N ARG A 307 12.14 13.72 -6.52
CA ARG A 307 13.45 13.58 -5.89
C ARG A 307 13.30 13.16 -4.42
N PHE A 308 14.28 12.40 -3.90
CA PHE A 308 14.27 11.85 -2.52
C PHE A 308 13.97 12.91 -1.45
N ASP A 309 14.64 14.08 -1.52
CA ASP A 309 14.46 15.15 -0.52
C ASP A 309 13.03 15.67 -0.47
N ARG A 310 12.40 15.85 -1.66
CA ARG A 310 11.01 16.30 -1.75
C ARG A 310 10.03 15.24 -1.26
N LEU A 311 10.31 13.99 -1.60
CA LEU A 311 9.52 12.86 -1.15
C LEU A 311 9.51 12.78 0.38
N MET A 312 10.69 12.76 1.03
CA MET A 312 10.78 12.75 2.49
C MET A 312 10.13 13.99 3.12
N ALA A 313 10.27 15.17 2.49
CA ALA A 313 9.58 16.37 2.95
C ALA A 313 8.05 16.26 2.88
N ILE A 314 7.48 15.62 1.85
CA ILE A 314 6.03 15.39 1.74
C ILE A 314 5.56 14.49 2.89
N GLY A 315 6.23 13.38 3.17
CA GLY A 315 5.88 12.48 4.26
C GLY A 315 5.89 13.19 5.62
N TRP A 316 7.04 13.76 6.00
CA TRP A 316 7.26 14.31 7.33
C TRP A 316 6.62 15.68 7.57
N LYS A 317 6.63 16.58 6.58
CA LYS A 317 6.17 17.97 6.76
C LYS A 317 4.69 18.17 6.45
N TYR A 318 4.09 17.26 5.64
CA TYR A 318 2.70 17.42 5.21
C TYR A 318 1.83 16.24 5.62
N LEU A 319 2.13 15.00 5.24
CA LEU A 319 1.22 13.87 5.45
C LEU A 319 1.06 13.53 6.93
N ILE A 320 2.16 13.39 7.68
CA ILE A 320 2.11 13.06 9.12
C ILE A 320 1.40 14.17 9.92
N PRO A 321 1.73 15.47 9.80
CA PRO A 321 1.01 16.52 10.51
C PRO A 321 -0.47 16.61 10.15
N VAL A 322 -0.83 16.48 8.86
CA VAL A 322 -2.23 16.47 8.43
C VAL A 322 -2.99 15.30 9.04
N ALA A 323 -2.40 14.10 9.02
CA ALA A 323 -3.00 12.93 9.62
C ALA A 323 -3.19 13.09 11.14
N LEU A 324 -2.20 13.58 11.87
CA LEU A 324 -2.30 13.85 13.31
C LEU A 324 -3.40 14.83 13.64
N VAL A 325 -3.45 15.97 12.93
CA VAL A 325 -4.52 16.97 13.13
C VAL A 325 -5.89 16.36 12.86
N TRP A 326 -6.02 15.55 11.80
CA TRP A 326 -7.31 14.95 11.47
C TRP A 326 -7.74 13.87 12.45
N VAL A 327 -6.81 13.07 13.01
CA VAL A 327 -7.09 12.14 14.11
C VAL A 327 -7.67 12.88 15.31
N LEU A 328 -7.08 14.02 15.70
CA LEU A 328 -7.59 14.85 16.79
C LEU A 328 -8.99 15.40 16.48
N VAL A 329 -9.19 15.92 15.27
CA VAL A 329 -10.53 16.38 14.81
C VAL A 329 -11.56 15.26 14.88
N THR A 330 -11.20 14.08 14.39
CA THR A 330 -12.06 12.90 14.44
C THR A 330 -12.43 12.52 15.88
N GLY A 331 -11.46 12.51 16.79
CA GLY A 331 -11.69 12.25 18.22
C GLY A 331 -12.66 13.24 18.85
N VAL A 332 -12.50 14.52 18.58
CA VAL A 332 -13.40 15.58 19.07
C VAL A 332 -14.80 15.41 18.50
N VAL A 333 -14.95 15.15 17.19
CA VAL A 333 -16.27 14.95 16.56
C VAL A 333 -17.01 13.75 17.17
N LEU A 334 -16.30 12.63 17.39
CA LEU A 334 -16.91 11.44 17.98
C LEU A 334 -17.35 11.68 19.44
N THR A 335 -16.52 12.34 20.25
CA THR A 335 -16.87 12.65 21.66
C THR A 335 -18.06 13.61 21.77
N VAL A 336 -18.20 14.55 20.83
CA VAL A 336 -19.37 15.44 20.77
C VAL A 336 -20.63 14.68 20.36
N ASN A 337 -20.53 13.76 19.40
CA ASN A 337 -21.67 12.95 18.95
C ASN A 337 -22.19 12.01 20.05
N VAL A 338 -21.29 11.50 20.90
CA VAL A 338 -21.65 10.69 22.09
C VAL A 338 -22.21 11.55 23.24
N GLY A 339 -22.19 12.89 23.11
CA GLY A 339 -22.68 13.80 24.14
C GLY A 339 -21.72 14.02 25.31
N ALA A 340 -20.49 13.48 25.23
CA ALA A 340 -19.47 13.63 26.27
C ALA A 340 -18.91 15.06 26.37
N ILE A 341 -18.95 15.80 25.29
CA ILE A 341 -18.52 17.22 25.23
C ILE A 341 -19.64 18.09 24.66
N SER A 342 -19.90 19.23 25.30
CA SER A 342 -20.91 20.17 24.79
C SER A 342 -20.42 20.85 23.49
N ARG A 343 -21.33 21.16 22.56
CA ARG A 343 -20.98 21.86 21.30
C ARG A 343 -20.25 23.19 21.54
N ARG A 344 -20.51 23.87 22.68
CA ARG A 344 -19.80 25.10 23.07
C ARG A 344 -18.31 24.84 23.36
N ALA A 345 -18.00 23.77 24.09
CA ALA A 345 -16.61 23.39 24.37
C ALA A 345 -15.86 23.01 23.09
N LEU A 346 -16.55 22.42 22.10
CA LEU A 346 -15.98 22.15 20.78
C LEU A 346 -15.56 23.44 20.06
N TYR A 347 -16.43 24.44 19.98
CA TYR A 347 -16.09 25.70 19.32
C TYR A 347 -14.94 26.43 20.00
N VAL A 348 -14.88 26.38 21.35
CA VAL A 348 -13.73 26.93 22.10
C VAL A 348 -12.45 26.20 21.78
N GLY A 349 -12.48 24.85 21.73
CA GLY A 349 -11.31 24.03 21.38
C GLY A 349 -10.81 24.31 19.96
N ILE A 350 -11.70 24.39 18.97
CA ILE A 350 -11.36 24.77 17.59
C ILE A 350 -10.74 26.17 17.53
N GLY A 351 -11.32 27.11 18.26
CA GLY A 351 -10.82 28.50 18.35
C GLY A 351 -9.39 28.55 18.93
N VAL A 352 -9.13 27.78 19.98
CA VAL A 352 -7.78 27.69 20.60
C VAL A 352 -6.78 27.08 19.63
N VAL A 353 -7.12 25.98 18.95
CA VAL A 353 -6.23 25.35 17.95
C VAL A 353 -5.96 26.30 16.79
N ALA A 354 -6.97 26.97 16.26
CA ALA A 354 -6.80 27.96 15.19
C ALA A 354 -5.91 29.14 15.64
N LEU A 355 -6.08 29.61 16.88
CA LEU A 355 -5.23 30.65 17.45
C LEU A 355 -3.76 30.19 17.59
N LEU A 356 -3.53 28.98 18.08
CA LEU A 356 -2.18 28.41 18.19
C LEU A 356 -1.50 28.23 16.82
N LEU A 357 -2.25 27.81 15.82
CA LEU A 357 -1.75 27.72 14.44
C LEU A 357 -1.39 29.11 13.88
N LEU A 358 -2.25 30.12 14.11
CA LEU A 358 -1.97 31.51 13.75
C LEU A 358 -0.72 32.03 14.46
N LEU A 359 -0.57 31.78 15.76
CA LEU A 359 0.60 32.19 16.51
C LEU A 359 1.88 31.48 16.02
N SER A 360 1.77 30.21 15.60
CA SER A 360 2.93 29.48 15.04
C SER A 360 3.43 30.06 13.72
N THR A 361 2.55 30.67 12.91
CA THR A 361 2.94 31.36 11.67
C THR A 361 3.60 32.71 11.91
N LEU A 362 3.35 33.32 13.09
CA LEU A 362 3.95 34.61 13.49
C LEU A 362 5.33 34.45 14.13
N VAL A 363 5.74 33.24 14.50
CA VAL A 363 7.11 32.99 14.99
C VAL A 363 8.08 33.12 13.82
N PRO A 364 8.98 34.10 13.82
CA PRO A 364 9.95 34.25 12.74
C PRO A 364 10.80 32.99 12.63
N GLN A 365 10.79 32.32 11.49
CA GLN A 365 11.74 31.26 11.24
C GLN A 365 13.15 31.92 11.22
N SER A 366 14.02 31.58 12.18
CA SER A 366 15.40 31.94 12.15
C SER A 366 16.00 31.49 10.81
N LYS A 367 16.44 32.44 10.00
CA LYS A 367 17.20 32.13 8.79
C LYS A 367 18.37 31.23 9.16
N PRO A 368 18.63 30.15 8.43
CA PRO A 368 19.84 29.36 8.65
C PRO A 368 21.06 30.32 8.49
N GLU A 369 21.86 30.40 9.54
CA GLU A 369 23.11 31.15 9.54
C GLU A 369 23.94 30.72 8.32
N SER A 370 24.21 31.68 7.43
CA SER A 370 25.14 31.47 6.32
C SER A 370 26.51 31.13 6.91
N LYS A 371 26.98 29.88 6.67
CA LYS A 371 28.34 29.50 7.03
C LYS A 371 29.31 30.58 6.53
N PRO A 372 30.21 31.09 7.39
CA PRO A 372 31.20 32.04 6.94
C PRO A 372 32.04 31.41 5.83
N THR A 373 32.07 32.08 4.69
CA THR A 373 33.00 31.77 3.59
C THR A 373 34.41 31.80 4.13
N ALA A 374 35.12 30.68 4.05
CA ALA A 374 36.54 30.62 4.39
C ALA A 374 37.31 31.71 3.61
N PRO A 375 38.22 32.46 4.27
CA PRO A 375 38.99 33.47 3.57
C PRO A 375 39.89 32.81 2.51
N GLY A 376 39.83 33.36 1.32
CA GLY A 376 40.51 32.84 0.13
C GLY A 376 42.02 32.69 0.39
N GLY A 377 42.53 31.46 0.20
CA GLY A 377 43.96 31.23 0.08
C GLY A 377 44.47 31.90 -1.17
N SER A 378 45.46 32.79 -0.99
CA SER A 378 46.21 33.42 -2.07
C SER A 378 46.96 32.37 -2.90
N PRO A 379 47.00 32.48 -4.24
CA PRO A 379 47.86 31.61 -5.06
C PRO A 379 49.31 32.06 -4.94
N SER A 380 50.16 31.15 -4.58
CA SER A 380 51.62 31.24 -4.80
C SER A 380 52.06 30.17 -5.77
#